data_51436abc91bc54724b359b743978e23c
#
_entry.id   51436abc91bc54724b359b743978e23c
#
_cell.length_a   1.000
_cell.length_b   1.000
_cell.length_c   1.000
_cell.angle_alpha   90.00
_cell.angle_beta   90.00
_cell.angle_gamma   90.00
#
_symmetry.space_group_name_H-M   'P 1'
#
loop_
_entity.id
_entity.type
_entity.pdbx_description
1 polymer ?
#
loop_
_entity_poly.entity_id
_entity_poly.type
_entity_poly.pdbx_seq_one_letter_code
_entity_poly.pdbx_strand_id
1 'polypeptide(L)'
;MSEIKAMTKRNLLIYFRDKSAVFFSILTALILLAIIVVFLGESSSEGLLDALNQYGTGTAEENAKNASWLVQLWIMGGILGINSVTVSLTAIGAMVEDEERGQLRSFYVTPASRFYLSLGYILSAWVSGMVICLTTLAVGEGFFAL
;
A
#
# COMPACT_ATOMS: atom_id res chain seq x y z
N MET A 1 8.87 -17.51 20.59
CA MET A 1 7.87 -17.51 19.49
C MET A 1 6.48 -17.03 19.92
N SER A 2 6.01 -17.28 21.14
CA SER A 2 4.73 -16.75 21.65
C SER A 2 4.71 -15.22 21.79
N GLU A 3 5.81 -14.62 22.19
CA GLU A 3 5.95 -13.17 22.41
C GLU A 3 5.83 -12.35 21.13
N ILE A 4 6.51 -12.78 20.04
CA ILE A 4 6.42 -12.12 18.73
C ILE A 4 4.97 -12.15 18.24
N LYS A 5 4.30 -13.31 18.31
CA LYS A 5 2.90 -13.44 17.91
C LYS A 5 1.96 -12.53 18.71
N ALA A 6 2.17 -12.47 20.04
CA ALA A 6 1.36 -11.62 20.91
C ALA A 6 1.54 -10.14 20.57
N MET A 7 2.79 -9.70 20.36
CA MET A 7 3.10 -8.31 20.00
C MET A 7 2.58 -7.93 18.61
N THR A 8 2.82 -8.79 17.61
CA THR A 8 2.28 -8.59 16.26
C THR A 8 0.76 -8.50 16.28
N LYS A 9 0.08 -9.41 17.00
CA LYS A 9 -1.39 -9.39 17.12
C LYS A 9 -1.88 -8.11 17.80
N ARG A 10 -1.22 -7.65 18.87
CA ARG A 10 -1.57 -6.40 19.55
C ARG A 10 -1.47 -5.22 18.59
N ASN A 11 -0.35 -5.10 17.89
CA ASN A 11 -0.11 -3.96 16.99
C ASN A 11 -1.07 -3.97 15.78
N LEU A 12 -1.35 -5.16 15.22
CA LEU A 12 -2.39 -5.30 14.19
C LEU A 12 -3.77 -4.87 14.69
N LEU A 13 -4.15 -5.29 15.90
CA LEU A 13 -5.43 -4.90 16.49
C LEU A 13 -5.50 -3.39 16.76
N ILE A 14 -4.41 -2.76 17.17
CA ILE A 14 -4.34 -1.30 17.37
C ILE A 14 -4.55 -0.61 16.01
N TYR A 15 -3.81 -1.00 14.98
CA TYR A 15 -3.90 -0.43 13.64
C TYR A 15 -5.32 -0.56 13.04
N PHE A 16 -5.88 -1.78 13.00
CA PHE A 16 -7.21 -2.00 12.41
C PHE A 16 -8.37 -1.50 13.28
N ARG A 17 -8.15 -1.26 14.57
CA ARG A 17 -9.13 -0.63 15.46
C ARG A 17 -9.22 0.87 15.21
N ASP A 18 -8.16 1.49 14.73
CA ASP A 18 -8.20 2.87 14.27
C ASP A 18 -8.84 2.94 12.88
N LYS A 19 -10.18 3.02 12.90
CA LYS A 19 -11.00 3.11 11.67
C LYS A 19 -10.62 4.33 10.83
N SER A 20 -10.19 5.41 11.46
CA SER A 20 -9.78 6.63 10.78
C SER A 20 -8.50 6.39 9.98
N ALA A 21 -7.47 5.78 10.58
CA ALA A 21 -6.22 5.49 9.89
C ALA A 21 -6.43 4.58 8.67
N VAL A 22 -7.21 3.50 8.83
CA VAL A 22 -7.54 2.57 7.73
C VAL A 22 -8.34 3.28 6.64
N PHE A 23 -9.37 4.05 7.02
CA PHE A 23 -10.22 4.79 6.08
C PHE A 23 -9.40 5.80 5.27
N PHE A 24 -8.58 6.63 5.93
CA PHE A 24 -7.76 7.63 5.25
C PHE A 24 -6.68 7.00 4.36
N SER A 25 -6.14 5.84 4.72
CA SER A 25 -5.18 5.11 3.88
C SER A 25 -5.82 4.68 2.54
N ILE A 26 -7.02 4.12 2.59
CA ILE A 26 -7.76 3.70 1.39
C ILE A 26 -8.23 4.93 0.60
N LEU A 27 -8.76 5.95 1.28
CA LEU A 27 -9.23 7.18 0.64
C LEU A 27 -8.10 7.90 -0.10
N THR A 28 -6.91 7.99 0.49
CA THR A 28 -5.74 8.59 -0.16
C THR A 28 -5.37 7.84 -1.45
N ALA A 29 -5.39 6.52 -1.41
CA ALA A 29 -5.13 5.71 -2.59
C ALA A 29 -6.17 5.93 -3.70
N LEU A 30 -7.46 6.04 -3.34
CA LEU A 30 -8.54 6.32 -4.29
C LEU A 30 -8.45 7.71 -4.91
N ILE A 31 -8.11 8.72 -4.11
CA ILE A 31 -7.91 10.09 -4.59
C ILE A 31 -6.72 10.13 -5.55
N LEU A 32 -5.60 9.50 -5.20
CA LEU A 32 -4.44 9.40 -6.09
C LEU A 32 -4.79 8.69 -7.39
N LEU A 33 -5.49 7.55 -7.33
CA LEU A 33 -5.95 6.83 -8.50
C LEU A 33 -6.80 7.73 -9.40
N ALA A 34 -7.80 8.41 -8.85
CA ALA A 34 -8.68 9.30 -9.61
C ALA A 34 -7.90 10.44 -10.26
N ILE A 35 -6.99 11.10 -9.54
CA ILE A 35 -6.17 12.19 -10.08
C ILE A 35 -5.28 11.67 -11.22
N ILE A 36 -4.57 10.57 -11.01
CA ILE A 36 -3.63 10.04 -12.01
C ILE A 36 -4.39 9.58 -13.26
N VAL A 37 -5.52 8.89 -13.10
CA VAL A 37 -6.32 8.43 -14.26
C VAL A 37 -6.86 9.61 -15.05
N VAL A 38 -7.42 10.63 -14.38
CA VAL A 38 -8.02 11.79 -15.05
C VAL A 38 -6.96 12.66 -15.77
N PHE A 39 -5.80 12.87 -15.15
CA PHE A 39 -4.81 13.81 -15.69
C PHE A 39 -3.74 13.14 -16.56
N LEU A 40 -3.34 11.90 -16.23
CA LEU A 40 -2.24 11.22 -16.92
C LEU A 40 -2.67 10.01 -17.75
N GLY A 41 -3.82 9.42 -17.45
CA GLY A 41 -4.25 8.17 -18.07
C GLY A 41 -4.37 8.30 -19.58
N GLU A 42 -5.07 9.32 -20.06
CA GLU A 42 -5.31 9.57 -21.49
C GLU A 42 -4.02 9.96 -22.21
N SER A 43 -3.30 10.96 -21.71
CA SER A 43 -2.04 11.43 -22.30
C SER A 43 -0.95 10.35 -22.34
N SER A 44 -0.86 9.49 -21.32
CA SER A 44 0.13 8.42 -21.28
C SER A 44 -0.24 7.28 -22.22
N SER A 45 -1.52 6.96 -22.35
CA SER A 45 -1.97 5.91 -23.28
C SER A 45 -1.82 6.34 -24.75
N GLU A 46 -2.09 7.61 -25.09
CA GLU A 46 -1.86 8.16 -26.42
C GLU A 46 -0.39 8.15 -26.79
N GLY A 47 0.49 8.63 -25.93
CA GLY A 47 1.94 8.63 -26.19
C GLY A 47 2.51 7.22 -26.36
N LEU A 48 2.00 6.25 -25.61
CA LEU A 48 2.41 4.85 -25.76
C LEU A 48 1.83 4.22 -27.03
N LEU A 49 0.58 4.55 -27.37
CA LEU A 49 -0.07 4.11 -28.61
C LEU A 49 0.68 4.60 -29.85
N ASP A 50 1.07 5.87 -29.87
CA ASP A 50 1.87 6.44 -30.96
C ASP A 50 3.21 5.71 -31.13
N ALA A 51 3.89 5.44 -30.03
CA ALA A 51 5.14 4.67 -30.04
C ALA A 51 4.92 3.23 -30.55
N LEU A 52 3.84 2.55 -30.12
CA LEU A 52 3.52 1.20 -30.57
C LEU A 52 3.12 1.18 -32.06
N ASN A 53 2.42 2.19 -32.56
CA ASN A 53 2.08 2.28 -33.97
C ASN A 53 3.30 2.62 -34.85
N GLN A 54 4.29 3.33 -34.31
CA GLN A 54 5.50 3.69 -35.05
C GLN A 54 6.53 2.55 -35.07
N TYR A 55 6.68 1.81 -33.99
CA TYR A 55 7.76 0.81 -33.82
C TYR A 55 7.25 -0.63 -33.61
N GLY A 56 5.95 -0.80 -33.34
CA GLY A 56 5.35 -2.11 -33.07
C GLY A 56 4.91 -2.83 -34.35
N THR A 57 4.66 -4.13 -34.21
CA THR A 57 4.21 -5.01 -35.32
C THR A 57 2.73 -5.39 -35.22
N GLY A 58 2.03 -4.92 -34.16
CA GLY A 58 0.61 -5.22 -33.93
C GLY A 58 -0.34 -4.39 -34.80
N THR A 59 -1.60 -4.83 -34.87
CA THR A 59 -2.67 -4.02 -35.46
C THR A 59 -2.97 -2.78 -34.59
N ALA A 60 -3.55 -1.72 -35.17
CA ALA A 60 -3.88 -0.51 -34.42
C ALA A 60 -4.80 -0.80 -33.20
N GLU A 61 -5.72 -1.74 -33.33
CA GLU A 61 -6.64 -2.15 -32.26
C GLU A 61 -5.90 -2.88 -31.13
N GLU A 62 -5.00 -3.81 -31.46
CA GLU A 62 -4.15 -4.50 -30.49
C GLU A 62 -3.22 -3.54 -29.76
N ASN A 63 -2.62 -2.60 -30.50
CA ASN A 63 -1.73 -1.59 -29.92
C ASN A 63 -2.50 -0.67 -28.95
N ALA A 64 -3.72 -0.25 -29.27
CA ALA A 64 -4.55 0.56 -28.38
C ALA A 64 -4.91 -0.19 -27.10
N LYS A 65 -5.29 -1.46 -27.19
CA LYS A 65 -5.59 -2.30 -26.04
C LYS A 65 -4.36 -2.52 -25.15
N ASN A 66 -3.22 -2.80 -25.78
CA ASN A 66 -1.96 -3.04 -25.07
C ASN A 66 -1.46 -1.75 -24.38
N ALA A 67 -1.60 -0.58 -25.04
CA ALA A 67 -1.22 0.71 -24.48
C ALA A 67 -2.05 1.02 -23.22
N SER A 68 -3.36 0.92 -23.28
CA SER A 68 -4.23 1.19 -22.14
C SER A 68 -3.98 0.21 -20.98
N TRP A 69 -3.85 -1.07 -21.27
CA TRP A 69 -3.57 -2.08 -20.27
C TRP A 69 -2.22 -1.86 -19.55
N LEU A 70 -1.17 -1.53 -20.31
CA LEU A 70 0.15 -1.26 -19.75
C LEU A 70 0.14 -0.02 -18.85
N VAL A 71 -0.54 1.05 -19.28
CA VAL A 71 -0.67 2.27 -18.47
C VAL A 71 -1.45 2.01 -17.19
N GLN A 72 -2.54 1.23 -17.23
CA GLN A 72 -3.30 0.84 -16.04
C GLN A 72 -2.42 0.07 -15.04
N LEU A 73 -1.66 -0.92 -15.51
CA LEU A 73 -0.73 -1.68 -14.66
C LEU A 73 0.35 -0.77 -14.05
N TRP A 74 0.87 0.17 -14.83
CA TRP A 74 1.90 1.10 -14.35
C TRP A 74 1.37 2.03 -13.27
N ILE A 75 0.17 2.58 -13.47
CA ILE A 75 -0.53 3.40 -12.48
C ILE A 75 -0.76 2.60 -11.20
N MET A 76 -1.30 1.40 -11.30
CA MET A 76 -1.53 0.52 -10.14
C MET A 76 -0.23 0.20 -9.41
N GLY A 77 0.84 -0.12 -10.12
CA GLY A 77 2.15 -0.36 -9.52
C GLY A 77 2.68 0.83 -8.73
N GLY A 78 2.53 2.05 -9.26
CA GLY A 78 2.90 3.28 -8.59
C GLY A 78 2.09 3.53 -7.30
N ILE A 79 0.78 3.35 -7.35
CA ILE A 79 -0.12 3.51 -6.19
C ILE A 79 0.20 2.48 -5.10
N LEU A 80 0.42 1.22 -5.47
CA LEU A 80 0.79 0.18 -4.52
C LEU A 80 2.15 0.46 -3.86
N GLY A 81 3.12 1.01 -4.62
CA GLY A 81 4.41 1.45 -4.10
C GLY A 81 4.26 2.54 -3.04
N ILE A 82 3.50 3.60 -3.34
CA ILE A 82 3.22 4.70 -2.39
C ILE A 82 2.50 4.16 -1.14
N ASN A 83 1.49 3.33 -1.32
CA ASN A 83 0.76 2.72 -0.20
C ASN A 83 1.66 1.89 0.70
N SER A 84 2.52 1.07 0.13
CA SER A 84 3.48 0.26 0.89
C SER A 84 4.35 1.10 1.80
N VAL A 85 4.89 2.21 1.28
CA VAL A 85 5.72 3.15 2.06
C VAL A 85 4.88 3.83 3.16
N THR A 86 3.69 4.33 2.83
CA THR A 86 2.82 5.04 3.77
C THR A 86 2.41 4.15 4.95
N VAL A 87 1.96 2.92 4.67
CA VAL A 87 1.57 1.97 5.73
C VAL A 87 2.76 1.58 6.60
N SER A 88 3.94 1.39 5.99
CA SER A 88 5.17 1.08 6.73
C SER A 88 5.56 2.21 7.69
N LEU A 89 5.47 3.47 7.23
CA LEU A 89 5.73 4.64 8.06
C LEU A 89 4.72 4.77 9.22
N THR A 90 3.43 4.52 8.95
CA THR A 90 2.39 4.55 10.00
C THR A 90 2.66 3.50 11.07
N ALA A 91 3.09 2.30 10.68
CA ALA A 91 3.37 1.23 11.62
C ALA A 91 4.64 1.48 12.44
N ILE A 92 5.67 2.11 11.86
CA ILE A 92 6.85 2.58 12.62
C ILE A 92 6.46 3.72 13.54
N GLY A 93 5.59 4.62 13.10
CA GLY A 93 5.03 5.71 13.92
C GLY A 93 4.36 5.19 15.19
N ALA A 94 3.67 4.06 15.13
CA ALA A 94 3.08 3.42 16.31
C ALA A 94 4.13 3.01 17.37
N MET A 95 5.32 2.61 16.93
CA MET A 95 6.42 2.32 17.86
C MET A 95 6.91 3.58 18.56
N VAL A 96 7.04 4.68 17.83
CA VAL A 96 7.44 5.99 18.39
C VAL A 96 6.39 6.49 19.38
N GLU A 97 5.12 6.37 19.05
CA GLU A 97 4.01 6.76 19.92
C GLU A 97 3.96 5.93 21.20
N ASP A 98 4.20 4.62 21.13
CA ASP A 98 4.30 3.75 22.29
C ASP A 98 5.50 4.14 23.18
N GLU A 99 6.60 4.63 22.60
CA GLU A 99 7.76 5.13 23.34
C GLU A 99 7.45 6.44 24.05
N GLU A 100 6.85 7.41 23.36
CA GLU A 100 6.45 8.70 23.92
C GLU A 100 5.44 8.55 25.06
N ARG A 101 4.51 7.63 24.95
CA ARG A 101 3.52 7.29 25.99
C ARG A 101 4.12 6.47 27.14
N GLY A 102 5.40 6.11 27.08
CA GLY A 102 6.08 5.33 28.10
C GLY A 102 5.66 3.85 28.15
N GLN A 103 4.88 3.37 27.20
CA GLN A 103 4.42 1.98 27.15
C GLN A 103 5.59 1.01 26.95
N LEU A 104 6.62 1.41 26.19
CA LEU A 104 7.83 0.60 26.00
C LEU A 104 8.57 0.33 27.33
N ARG A 105 8.50 1.25 28.31
CA ARG A 105 9.12 1.03 29.64
C ARG A 105 8.50 -0.16 30.36
N SER A 106 7.18 -0.36 30.21
CA SER A 106 6.49 -1.51 30.79
C SER A 106 6.92 -2.81 30.13
N PHE A 107 7.29 -2.80 28.86
CA PHE A 107 7.83 -3.98 28.17
C PHE A 107 9.29 -4.27 28.56
N TYR A 108 10.08 -3.27 28.91
CA TYR A 108 11.47 -3.45 29.30
C TYR A 108 11.65 -4.11 30.69
N VAL A 109 10.61 -4.11 31.54
CA VAL A 109 10.59 -4.83 32.82
C VAL A 109 10.17 -6.29 32.65
N THR A 110 9.67 -6.69 31.47
CA THR A 110 9.35 -8.08 31.15
C THR A 110 10.61 -8.82 30.68
N PRO A 111 10.71 -10.14 30.85
CA PRO A 111 11.86 -10.92 30.39
C PRO A 111 11.94 -11.05 28.87
N ALA A 112 11.09 -10.32 28.10
CA ALA A 112 11.07 -10.32 26.68
C ALA A 112 12.30 -9.61 26.10
N SER A 113 12.95 -10.22 25.11
CA SER A 113 14.06 -9.60 24.40
C SER A 113 13.59 -8.39 23.58
N ARG A 114 14.35 -7.28 23.65
CA ARG A 114 14.10 -6.07 22.83
C ARG A 114 14.02 -6.37 21.35
N PHE A 115 14.79 -7.33 20.88
CA PHE A 115 14.76 -7.79 19.48
C PHE A 115 13.40 -8.35 19.09
N TYR A 116 12.76 -9.14 19.94
CA TYR A 116 11.42 -9.69 19.66
C TYR A 116 10.32 -8.63 19.69
N LEU A 117 10.48 -7.59 20.51
CA LEU A 117 9.57 -6.44 20.50
C LEU A 117 9.65 -5.70 19.16
N SER A 118 10.85 -5.36 18.70
CA SER A 118 11.06 -4.69 17.40
C SER A 118 10.56 -5.53 16.24
N LEU A 119 10.82 -6.84 16.24
CA LEU A 119 10.27 -7.76 15.24
C LEU A 119 8.74 -7.77 15.21
N GLY A 120 8.10 -7.64 16.37
CA GLY A 120 6.64 -7.55 16.46
C GLY A 120 6.08 -6.33 15.71
N TYR A 121 6.74 -5.16 15.80
CA TYR A 121 6.37 -3.97 15.05
C TYR A 121 6.60 -4.15 13.55
N ILE A 122 7.75 -4.66 13.13
CA ILE A 122 8.08 -4.91 11.73
C ILE A 122 7.09 -5.88 11.09
N LEU A 123 6.79 -7.00 11.76
CA LEU A 123 5.83 -7.98 11.25
C LEU A 123 4.42 -7.42 11.17
N SER A 124 3.99 -6.60 12.14
CA SER A 124 2.68 -5.95 12.08
C SER A 124 2.60 -4.95 10.92
N ALA A 125 3.67 -4.18 10.68
CA ALA A 125 3.78 -3.28 9.54
C ALA A 125 3.65 -4.02 8.22
N TRP A 126 4.38 -5.12 8.08
CA TRP A 126 4.36 -5.94 6.87
C TRP A 126 2.98 -6.53 6.58
N VAL A 127 2.34 -7.12 7.60
CA VAL A 127 0.98 -7.69 7.45
C VAL A 127 -0.06 -6.60 7.14
N SER A 128 -0.02 -5.46 7.84
CA SER A 128 -0.92 -4.33 7.58
C SER A 128 -0.74 -3.80 6.16
N GLY A 129 0.52 -3.66 5.71
CA GLY A 129 0.85 -3.25 4.35
C GLY A 129 0.29 -4.19 3.30
N MET A 130 0.46 -5.50 3.49
CA MET A 130 -0.13 -6.50 2.57
C MET A 130 -1.65 -6.38 2.49
N VAL A 131 -2.34 -6.28 3.62
CA VAL A 131 -3.82 -6.18 3.64
C VAL A 131 -4.30 -4.91 2.94
N ILE A 132 -3.68 -3.76 3.21
CA ILE A 132 -4.06 -2.48 2.57
C ILE A 132 -3.73 -2.51 1.07
N CYS A 133 -2.57 -3.02 0.67
CA CYS A 133 -2.20 -3.15 -0.76
C CYS A 133 -3.16 -4.07 -1.51
N LEU A 134 -3.52 -5.22 -0.93
CA LEU A 134 -4.51 -6.13 -1.54
C LEU A 134 -5.89 -5.48 -1.66
N THR A 135 -6.32 -4.73 -0.63
CA THR A 135 -7.59 -4.00 -0.67
C THR A 135 -7.56 -2.92 -1.75
N THR A 136 -6.47 -2.15 -1.84
CA THR A 136 -6.30 -1.12 -2.87
C THR A 136 -6.29 -1.72 -4.27
N LEU A 137 -5.61 -2.86 -4.45
CA LEU A 137 -5.59 -3.58 -5.72
C LEU A 137 -7.00 -4.03 -6.11
N ALA A 138 -7.75 -4.66 -5.21
CA ALA A 138 -9.12 -5.10 -5.49
C ALA A 138 -10.05 -3.94 -5.86
N VAL A 139 -9.92 -2.80 -5.18
CA VAL A 139 -10.72 -1.60 -5.48
C VAL A 139 -10.28 -0.97 -6.80
N GLY A 140 -8.98 -0.92 -7.08
CA GLY A 140 -8.44 -0.38 -8.33
C GLY A 140 -8.84 -1.21 -9.55
N GLU A 141 -8.77 -2.54 -9.46
CA GLU A 141 -9.27 -3.44 -10.52
C GLU A 141 -10.78 -3.25 -10.75
N GLY A 142 -11.56 -3.09 -9.67
CA GLY A 142 -12.99 -2.78 -9.78
C GLY A 142 -13.25 -1.44 -10.47
N PHE A 143 -12.39 -0.44 -10.25
CA PHE A 143 -12.50 0.88 -10.90
C PHE A 143 -12.18 0.80 -12.40
N PHE A 144 -11.19 0.02 -12.82
CA PHE A 144 -10.84 -0.16 -14.24
C PHE A 144 -11.79 -1.11 -14.99
N ALA A 145 -12.60 -1.89 -14.27
CA ALA A 145 -13.60 -2.78 -14.86
C ALA A 145 -14.94 -2.06 -15.16
N LEU A 146 -15.15 -0.83 -14.67
CA LEU A 146 -16.31 0.02 -14.90
C LEU A 146 -16.14 0.87 -16.14
#